data_63f93a492414bf34053a1bef5c652805
#
_entry.id   63f93a492414bf34053a1bef5c652805
#
_cell.length_a   1.000
_cell.length_b   1.000
_cell.length_c   1.000
_cell.angle_alpha   90.00
_cell.angle_beta   90.00
_cell.angle_gamma   90.00
#
_symmetry.space_group_name_H-M   'P 1'
#
loop_
_entity.id
_entity.type
_entity.pdbx_description
1 polymer ?
#
loop_
_entity_poly.entity_id
_entity_poly.type
_entity_poly.pdbx_seq_one_letter_code
_entity_poly.pdbx_strand_id
1 'polypeptide(L)'
;VGSEMCIRDSASDAPTISDAEYDRLMVELKKVEDDHPELRTPDSPTQRVGAPQRVTDFAPVKHLERLLSLDNVFTRDELSEWISRVATAVGKIPNFLCELKIDGLAVDLVYRDGQLVSGATRGDGRIGEDVTANVRTIAAIPRKLTGDDVPRLLEVRGEVFFPVADFTDLNAALIEAGK
;
A
#
# COMPACT_ATOMS: atom_id res chain seq x y z
N VAL A 1 -22.30 -4.09 5.67
CA VAL A 1 -22.00 -3.99 4.24
C VAL A 1 -20.52 -3.61 4.08
N GLY A 2 -20.01 -2.58 4.74
CA GLY A 2 -18.62 -2.13 4.58
C GLY A 2 -17.56 -3.13 5.05
N SER A 3 -17.75 -3.82 6.18
CA SER A 3 -16.77 -4.75 6.72
C SER A 3 -16.63 -6.05 5.90
N GLU A 4 -17.73 -6.59 5.38
CA GLU A 4 -17.71 -7.78 4.51
C GLU A 4 -17.05 -7.48 3.16
N MET A 5 -17.22 -6.27 2.64
CA MET A 5 -16.65 -5.82 1.40
C MET A 5 -15.13 -5.65 1.52
N CYS A 6 -14.64 -5.03 2.60
CA CYS A 6 -13.21 -4.97 2.92
C CYS A 6 -12.57 -6.34 3.09
N ILE A 7 -13.27 -7.31 3.71
CA ILE A 7 -12.76 -8.67 3.89
C ILE A 7 -12.65 -9.40 2.54
N ARG A 8 -13.63 -9.26 1.65
CA ARG A 8 -13.60 -9.88 0.32
C ARG A 8 -12.55 -9.27 -0.58
N ASP A 9 -12.44 -7.95 -0.58
CA ASP A 9 -11.51 -7.21 -1.43
C ASP A 9 -10.06 -7.41 -0.99
N SER A 10 -9.76 -7.20 0.28
CA SER A 10 -8.40 -7.22 0.79
C SER A 10 -7.95 -8.56 1.39
N ALA A 11 -8.88 -9.39 1.90
CA ALA A 11 -8.51 -10.64 2.57
C ALA A 11 -8.76 -11.89 1.72
N SER A 12 -9.68 -11.85 0.77
CA SER A 12 -10.04 -13.01 -0.05
C SER A 12 -9.62 -12.87 -1.51
N ASP A 13 -9.10 -11.70 -1.90
CA ASP A 13 -8.72 -11.36 -3.28
C ASP A 13 -9.83 -11.71 -4.28
N ALA A 14 -11.07 -11.41 -3.88
CA ALA A 14 -12.29 -11.71 -4.63
C ALA A 14 -13.21 -10.47 -4.66
N PRO A 15 -12.77 -9.38 -5.30
CA PRO A 15 -13.52 -8.13 -5.35
C PRO A 15 -14.89 -8.35 -6.03
N THR A 16 -15.94 -7.77 -5.45
CA THR A 16 -17.30 -7.82 -5.99
C THR A 16 -17.69 -6.51 -6.68
N ILE A 17 -16.89 -5.49 -6.51
CA ILE A 17 -17.06 -4.16 -7.11
C ILE A 17 -15.71 -3.69 -7.65
N SER A 18 -15.72 -2.71 -8.54
CA SER A 18 -14.48 -2.10 -9.03
C SER A 18 -13.83 -1.21 -7.97
N ASP A 19 -12.50 -1.02 -8.05
CA ASP A 19 -11.76 -0.14 -7.16
C ASP A 19 -12.33 1.27 -7.13
N ALA A 20 -12.73 1.81 -8.29
CA ALA A 20 -13.35 3.13 -8.40
C ALA A 20 -14.71 3.22 -7.67
N GLU A 21 -15.45 2.14 -7.60
CA GLU A 21 -16.70 2.06 -6.86
C GLU A 21 -16.45 1.91 -5.35
N TYR A 22 -15.48 1.10 -4.98
CA TYR A 22 -15.00 0.97 -3.60
C TYR A 22 -14.53 2.33 -3.04
N ASP A 23 -13.68 3.03 -3.79
CA ASP A 23 -13.17 4.34 -3.40
C ASP A 23 -14.29 5.37 -3.20
N ARG A 24 -15.28 5.39 -4.09
CA ARG A 24 -16.47 6.26 -3.92
C ARG A 24 -17.23 5.96 -2.64
N LEU A 25 -17.45 4.68 -2.35
CA LEU A 25 -18.15 4.26 -1.11
C LEU A 25 -17.34 4.63 0.13
N MET A 26 -16.03 4.55 0.08
CA MET A 26 -15.15 4.98 1.18
C MET A 26 -15.23 6.49 1.42
N VAL A 27 -15.28 7.30 0.36
CA VAL A 27 -15.46 8.76 0.47
C VAL A 27 -16.83 9.09 1.05
N GLU A 28 -17.90 8.41 0.60
CA GLU A 28 -19.24 8.60 1.13
C GLU A 28 -19.33 8.21 2.60
N LEU A 29 -18.76 7.07 2.99
CA LEU A 29 -18.70 6.62 4.38
C LEU A 29 -17.96 7.64 5.26
N LYS A 30 -16.80 8.13 4.79
CA LYS A 30 -16.03 9.15 5.51
C LYS A 30 -16.85 10.43 5.72
N LYS A 31 -17.57 10.86 4.70
CA LYS A 31 -18.45 12.04 4.80
C LYS A 31 -19.57 11.82 5.84
N VAL A 32 -20.21 10.64 5.82
CA VAL A 32 -21.26 10.30 6.81
C VAL A 32 -20.68 10.31 8.23
N GLU A 33 -19.49 9.76 8.44
CA GLU A 33 -18.82 9.75 9.74
C GLU A 33 -18.35 11.14 10.19
N ASP A 34 -18.03 12.04 9.27
CA ASP A 34 -17.68 13.43 9.58
C ASP A 34 -18.92 14.26 9.93
N ASP A 35 -20.05 14.02 9.23
CA ASP A 35 -21.34 14.66 9.52
C ASP A 35 -21.99 14.07 10.80
N HIS A 36 -21.69 12.84 11.15
CA HIS A 36 -22.24 12.07 12.26
C HIS A 36 -21.15 11.35 13.06
N PRO A 37 -20.35 12.09 13.86
CA PRO A 37 -19.22 11.52 14.61
C PRO A 37 -19.60 10.37 15.57
N GLU A 38 -20.85 10.32 16.01
CA GLU A 38 -21.41 9.24 16.85
C GLU A 38 -21.51 7.90 16.13
N LEU A 39 -21.50 7.88 14.79
CA LEU A 39 -21.50 6.66 13.98
C LEU A 39 -20.09 6.11 13.71
N ARG A 40 -19.05 6.89 14.03
CA ARG A 40 -17.66 6.48 13.84
C ARG A 40 -17.26 5.43 14.87
N THR A 41 -17.05 4.21 14.44
CA THR A 41 -16.64 3.11 15.29
C THR A 41 -15.17 2.73 15.06
N PRO A 42 -14.46 2.17 16.05
CA PRO A 42 -13.05 1.77 15.89
C PRO A 42 -12.82 0.69 14.83
N ASP A 43 -13.86 -0.04 14.45
CA ASP A 43 -13.86 -1.09 13.43
C ASP A 43 -14.31 -0.60 12.06
N SER A 44 -14.63 0.69 11.92
CA SER A 44 -14.94 1.28 10.61
C SER A 44 -13.76 1.14 9.64
N PRO A 45 -14.01 0.82 8.37
CA PRO A 45 -12.99 0.80 7.32
C PRO A 45 -12.20 2.11 7.20
N THR A 46 -12.81 3.24 7.52
CA THR A 46 -12.17 4.56 7.48
C THR A 46 -11.12 4.75 8.59
N GLN A 47 -11.19 3.94 9.66
CA GLN A 47 -10.29 4.01 10.82
C GLN A 47 -9.16 2.98 10.74
N ARG A 48 -9.20 2.07 9.77
CA ARG A 48 -8.22 1.00 9.60
C ARG A 48 -7.48 1.15 8.28
N VAL A 49 -6.21 0.76 8.27
CA VAL A 49 -5.40 0.62 7.07
C VAL A 49 -5.25 -0.87 6.78
N GLY A 50 -5.75 -1.32 5.64
CA GLY A 50 -5.68 -2.72 5.21
C GLY A 50 -6.69 -3.64 5.90
N ALA A 51 -6.70 -4.92 5.48
CA ALA A 51 -7.54 -5.97 6.06
C ALA A 51 -6.97 -6.43 7.43
N PRO A 52 -7.83 -7.05 8.29
CA PRO A 52 -7.34 -7.75 9.45
C PRO A 52 -6.27 -8.76 9.06
N GLN A 53 -5.16 -8.80 9.81
CA GLN A 53 -4.09 -9.77 9.56
C GLN A 53 -4.67 -11.19 9.51
N ARG A 54 -4.48 -11.87 8.38
CA ARG A 54 -4.68 -13.33 8.32
C ARG A 54 -3.59 -13.98 9.18
N VAL A 55 -3.95 -15.10 9.80
CA VAL A 55 -2.93 -16.01 10.34
C VAL A 55 -2.20 -16.59 9.14
N THR A 56 -1.04 -16.04 8.85
CA THR A 56 -0.13 -16.51 7.79
C THR A 56 1.07 -17.18 8.42
N ASP A 57 1.79 -17.97 7.63
CA ASP A 57 3.05 -18.60 8.06
C ASP A 57 4.22 -17.59 8.14
N PHE A 58 3.97 -16.32 7.79
CA PHE A 58 4.97 -15.27 7.83
C PHE A 58 5.07 -14.62 9.22
N ALA A 59 6.30 -14.40 9.67
CA ALA A 59 6.54 -13.71 10.94
C ALA A 59 6.10 -12.23 10.87
N PRO A 60 5.52 -11.68 11.95
CA PRO A 60 5.18 -10.27 11.99
C PRO A 60 6.44 -9.39 12.09
N VAL A 61 6.47 -8.30 11.33
CA VAL A 61 7.53 -7.27 11.35
C VAL A 61 6.92 -5.93 11.68
N LYS A 62 7.43 -5.29 12.73
CA LYS A 62 7.07 -3.93 13.09
C LYS A 62 7.86 -2.94 12.23
N HIS A 63 7.15 -2.05 11.54
CA HIS A 63 7.78 -0.98 10.75
C HIS A 63 8.51 0.03 11.65
N LEU A 64 9.59 0.60 11.13
CA LEU A 64 10.34 1.66 11.80
C LEU A 64 9.49 2.92 11.90
N GLU A 65 8.82 3.27 10.79
CA GLU A 65 7.87 4.36 10.70
C GLU A 65 6.55 3.85 10.14
N ARG A 66 5.44 4.46 10.54
CA ARG A 66 4.12 4.06 10.07
C ARG A 66 3.98 4.23 8.56
N LEU A 67 3.48 3.20 7.88
CA LEU A 67 3.06 3.28 6.48
C LEU A 67 1.64 3.85 6.43
N LEU A 68 1.48 4.92 5.65
CA LEU A 68 0.20 5.61 5.49
C LEU A 68 -0.45 5.25 4.16
N SER A 69 -1.75 5.46 4.09
CA SER A 69 -2.50 5.44 2.82
C SER A 69 -2.46 6.82 2.18
N LEU A 70 -2.67 6.86 0.87
CA LEU A 70 -2.84 8.09 0.11
C LEU A 70 -4.32 8.45 0.08
N ASP A 71 -4.62 9.76 0.15
CA ASP A 71 -5.96 10.26 -0.13
C ASP A 71 -6.24 10.26 -1.63
N ASN A 72 -7.52 10.08 -2.00
CA ASN A 72 -7.97 10.10 -3.39
C ASN A 72 -8.69 11.41 -3.69
N VAL A 73 -8.57 11.88 -4.95
CA VAL A 73 -9.37 12.96 -5.53
C VAL A 73 -9.92 12.50 -6.88
N PHE A 74 -11.17 12.84 -7.19
CA PHE A 74 -11.87 12.38 -8.40
C PHE A 74 -12.22 13.52 -9.35
N THR A 75 -12.15 14.76 -8.86
CA THR A 75 -12.51 15.96 -9.64
C THR A 75 -11.37 16.95 -9.70
N ARG A 76 -11.42 17.87 -10.68
CA ARG A 76 -10.46 18.97 -10.77
C ARG A 76 -10.59 19.95 -9.60
N ASP A 77 -11.79 20.13 -9.09
CA ASP A 77 -12.04 21.04 -7.98
C ASP A 77 -11.40 20.49 -6.69
N GLU A 78 -11.60 19.20 -6.39
CA GLU A 78 -10.94 18.51 -5.27
C GLU A 78 -9.41 18.57 -5.37
N LEU A 79 -8.86 18.39 -6.58
CA LEU A 79 -7.42 18.52 -6.81
C LEU A 79 -6.94 19.95 -6.53
N SER A 80 -7.69 20.96 -6.97
CA SER A 80 -7.37 22.36 -6.74
C SER A 80 -7.41 22.73 -5.26
N GLU A 81 -8.39 22.21 -4.54
CA GLU A 81 -8.47 22.37 -3.09
C GLU A 81 -7.31 21.69 -2.37
N TRP A 82 -6.95 20.46 -2.79
CA TRP A 82 -5.79 19.75 -2.24
C TRP A 82 -4.49 20.53 -2.46
N ILE A 83 -4.25 21.04 -3.69
CA ILE A 83 -3.10 21.89 -4.01
C ILE A 83 -3.08 23.13 -3.10
N SER A 84 -4.22 23.75 -2.87
CA SER A 84 -4.34 24.92 -2.01
C SER A 84 -4.01 24.61 -0.55
N ARG A 85 -4.46 23.48 -0.03
CA ARG A 85 -4.10 23.00 1.32
C ARG A 85 -2.61 22.74 1.44
N VAL A 86 -2.00 22.06 0.45
CA VAL A 86 -0.55 21.82 0.43
C VAL A 86 0.22 23.12 0.37
N ALA A 87 -0.17 24.06 -0.51
CA ALA A 87 0.47 25.36 -0.63
C ALA A 87 0.42 26.16 0.68
N THR A 88 -0.71 26.11 1.39
CA THR A 88 -0.86 26.72 2.70
C THR A 88 0.07 26.09 3.74
N ALA A 89 0.14 24.77 3.79
CA ALA A 89 0.99 24.06 4.74
C ALA A 89 2.49 24.30 4.50
N VAL A 90 2.90 24.43 3.24
CA VAL A 90 4.32 24.63 2.85
C VAL A 90 4.69 26.13 2.77
N GLY A 91 3.69 27.03 2.76
CA GLY A 91 3.88 28.48 2.60
C GLY A 91 4.14 28.95 1.17
N LYS A 92 4.09 28.04 0.19
CA LYS A 92 4.24 28.33 -1.24
C LYS A 92 3.65 27.20 -2.07
N ILE A 93 3.34 27.44 -3.33
CA ILE A 93 2.98 26.36 -4.27
C ILE A 93 4.26 25.55 -4.59
N PRO A 94 4.32 24.26 -4.20
CA PRO A 94 5.49 23.41 -4.51
C PRO A 94 5.46 22.94 -5.97
N ASN A 95 6.58 22.44 -6.45
CA ASN A 95 6.60 21.63 -7.65
C ASN A 95 6.02 20.24 -7.34
N PHE A 96 5.23 19.71 -8.26
CA PHE A 96 4.65 18.38 -8.16
C PHE A 96 5.30 17.45 -9.16
N LEU A 97 5.61 16.23 -8.74
CA LEU A 97 5.92 15.10 -9.60
C LEU A 97 4.64 14.27 -9.76
N CYS A 98 4.26 14.00 -11.01
CA CYS A 98 3.11 13.14 -11.32
C CYS A 98 3.62 11.79 -11.79
N GLU A 99 3.15 10.72 -11.16
CA GLU A 99 3.53 9.36 -11.46
C GLU A 99 2.27 8.49 -11.56
N LEU A 100 2.36 7.36 -12.27
CA LEU A 100 1.30 6.35 -12.25
C LEU A 100 1.27 5.71 -10.86
N LYS A 101 0.07 5.62 -10.28
CA LYS A 101 -0.14 4.81 -9.09
C LYS A 101 -0.27 3.35 -9.54
N ILE A 102 0.86 2.66 -9.55
CA ILE A 102 0.91 1.24 -9.89
C ILE A 102 0.16 0.45 -8.82
N ASP A 103 -0.64 -0.51 -9.26
CA ASP A 103 -1.31 -1.47 -8.38
C ASP A 103 -0.44 -2.71 -8.18
N GLY A 104 -0.29 -3.14 -6.93
CA GLY A 104 0.57 -4.25 -6.56
C GLY A 104 0.58 -4.49 -5.05
N LEU A 105 1.68 -5.03 -4.55
CA LEU A 105 1.91 -5.28 -3.14
C LEU A 105 2.87 -4.24 -2.56
N ALA A 106 2.38 -3.41 -1.66
CA ALA A 106 3.21 -2.42 -0.96
C ALA A 106 4.23 -3.11 -0.06
N VAL A 107 5.49 -2.75 -0.22
CA VAL A 107 6.61 -3.30 0.56
C VAL A 107 7.45 -2.21 1.19
N ASP A 108 7.97 -2.54 2.35
CA ASP A 108 8.93 -1.77 3.12
C ASP A 108 10.27 -2.53 3.17
N LEU A 109 11.34 -1.92 2.65
CA LEU A 109 12.66 -2.51 2.58
C LEU A 109 13.60 -1.75 3.51
N VAL A 110 14.23 -2.46 4.44
CA VAL A 110 15.18 -1.86 5.38
C VAL A 110 16.60 -2.30 5.04
N TYR A 111 17.46 -1.30 4.84
CA TYR A 111 18.89 -1.49 4.65
C TYR A 111 19.65 -0.98 5.90
N ARG A 112 20.59 -1.78 6.39
CA ARG A 112 21.56 -1.37 7.42
C ARG A 112 22.96 -1.49 6.89
N ASP A 113 23.74 -0.43 7.03
CA ASP A 113 25.11 -0.35 6.51
C ASP A 113 25.20 -0.84 5.03
N GLY A 114 24.19 -0.44 4.25
CA GLY A 114 24.03 -0.80 2.84
C GLY A 114 23.53 -2.21 2.56
N GLN A 115 23.30 -3.08 3.56
CA GLN A 115 22.79 -4.44 3.35
C GLN A 115 21.30 -4.49 3.55
N LEU A 116 20.57 -5.18 2.65
CA LEU A 116 19.14 -5.48 2.80
C LEU A 116 18.95 -6.46 3.96
N VAL A 117 18.42 -5.98 5.08
CA VAL A 117 18.20 -6.76 6.30
C VAL A 117 16.76 -7.21 6.48
N SER A 118 15.78 -6.46 5.98
CA SER A 118 14.35 -6.77 6.11
C SER A 118 13.57 -6.30 4.89
N GLY A 119 12.58 -7.09 4.51
CA GLY A 119 11.50 -6.74 3.60
C GLY A 119 10.18 -7.15 4.23
N ALA A 120 9.23 -6.22 4.33
CA ALA A 120 7.93 -6.47 4.95
C ALA A 120 6.79 -5.96 4.08
N THR A 121 5.62 -6.60 4.15
CA THR A 121 4.38 -6.07 3.58
C THR A 121 3.88 -4.89 4.39
N ARG A 122 3.01 -4.05 3.83
CA ARG A 122 2.44 -2.90 4.56
C ARG A 122 1.65 -3.33 5.80
N GLY A 123 0.88 -4.43 5.70
CA GLY A 123 -0.04 -4.87 6.74
C GLY A 123 -1.03 -3.77 7.13
N ASP A 124 -1.19 -3.52 8.42
CA ASP A 124 -2.02 -2.44 8.99
C ASP A 124 -1.30 -1.07 9.02
N GLY A 125 -0.12 -0.99 8.42
CA GLY A 125 0.74 0.18 8.42
C GLY A 125 1.65 0.32 9.65
N ARG A 126 1.51 -0.53 10.66
CA ARG A 126 2.38 -0.61 11.85
C ARG A 126 3.11 -1.95 11.92
N ILE A 127 2.42 -3.01 11.55
CA ILE A 127 2.93 -4.38 11.53
C ILE A 127 2.62 -4.97 10.15
N GLY A 128 3.64 -5.43 9.46
CA GLY A 128 3.56 -6.19 8.22
C GLY A 128 3.99 -7.63 8.41
N GLU A 129 4.13 -8.36 7.33
CA GLU A 129 4.61 -9.73 7.28
C GLU A 129 6.03 -9.75 6.73
N ASP A 130 6.89 -10.58 7.31
CA ASP A 130 8.26 -10.76 6.83
C ASP A 130 8.29 -11.48 5.48
N VAL A 131 8.58 -10.71 4.44
CA VAL A 131 8.77 -11.21 3.07
C VAL A 131 10.21 -11.06 2.60
N THR A 132 11.15 -10.97 3.53
CA THR A 132 12.59 -10.75 3.24
C THR A 132 13.13 -11.80 2.27
N ALA A 133 12.78 -13.07 2.45
CA ALA A 133 13.21 -14.14 1.55
C ALA A 133 12.66 -13.95 0.13
N ASN A 134 11.40 -13.53 0.03
CA ASN A 134 10.71 -13.30 -1.25
C ASN A 134 11.31 -12.10 -2.00
N VAL A 135 11.48 -10.96 -1.34
CA VAL A 135 12.03 -9.76 -1.98
C VAL A 135 13.48 -9.96 -2.44
N ARG A 136 14.24 -10.83 -1.77
CA ARG A 136 15.60 -11.21 -2.20
C ARG A 136 15.63 -11.98 -3.52
N THR A 137 14.53 -12.56 -3.98
CA THR A 137 14.44 -13.22 -5.29
C THR A 137 14.23 -12.23 -6.43
N ILE A 138 13.81 -10.99 -6.13
CA ILE A 138 13.54 -9.96 -7.12
C ILE A 138 14.86 -9.33 -7.55
N ALA A 139 15.26 -9.56 -8.79
CA ALA A 139 16.55 -9.09 -9.32
C ALA A 139 16.70 -7.56 -9.31
N ALA A 140 15.59 -6.83 -9.44
CA ALA A 140 15.57 -5.36 -9.41
C ALA A 140 15.82 -4.77 -8.01
N ILE A 141 15.67 -5.58 -6.94
CA ILE A 141 15.92 -5.14 -5.56
C ILE A 141 17.39 -5.42 -5.19
N PRO A 142 18.23 -4.40 -5.02
CA PRO A 142 19.64 -4.59 -4.69
C PRO A 142 19.75 -5.17 -3.27
N ARG A 143 20.49 -6.27 -3.12
CA ARG A 143 20.81 -6.84 -1.81
C ARG A 143 21.82 -6.01 -1.03
N LYS A 144 22.59 -5.20 -1.77
CA LYS A 144 23.61 -4.28 -1.23
C LYS A 144 23.56 -2.97 -2.00
N LEU A 145 23.43 -1.88 -1.27
CA LEU A 145 23.59 -0.54 -1.81
C LEU A 145 25.07 -0.24 -2.07
N THR A 146 25.36 0.51 -3.13
CA THR A 146 26.71 0.91 -3.53
C THR A 146 26.76 2.42 -3.69
N GLY A 147 27.89 3.03 -3.40
CA GLY A 147 28.11 4.48 -3.46
C GLY A 147 28.93 4.96 -2.28
N ASP A 148 29.35 6.22 -2.36
CA ASP A 148 30.25 6.82 -1.36
C ASP A 148 29.48 7.27 -0.08
N ASP A 149 28.18 7.59 -0.22
CA ASP A 149 27.32 8.13 0.85
C ASP A 149 26.18 7.17 1.22
N VAL A 150 26.48 5.89 1.40
CA VAL A 150 25.45 4.92 1.82
C VAL A 150 25.08 5.17 3.29
N PRO A 151 23.82 5.49 3.61
CA PRO A 151 23.43 5.74 4.99
C PRO A 151 23.49 4.46 5.83
N ARG A 152 23.76 4.62 7.14
CA ARG A 152 23.77 3.50 8.07
C ARG A 152 22.41 2.82 8.21
N LEU A 153 21.33 3.56 8.03
CA LEU A 153 19.95 3.08 8.02
C LEU A 153 19.21 3.76 6.88
N LEU A 154 18.59 2.98 6.00
CA LEU A 154 17.72 3.44 4.94
C LEU A 154 16.47 2.56 4.91
N GLU A 155 15.32 3.21 4.95
CA GLU A 155 14.01 2.59 4.69
C GLU A 155 13.55 3.02 3.30
N VAL A 156 13.19 2.06 2.46
CA VAL A 156 12.71 2.29 1.08
C VAL A 156 11.32 1.65 0.96
N ARG A 157 10.35 2.47 0.64
CA ARG A 157 8.96 2.04 0.41
C ARG A 157 8.70 1.98 -1.08
N GLY A 158 8.04 0.93 -1.53
CA GLY A 158 7.78 0.72 -2.93
C GLY A 158 6.62 -0.23 -3.15
N GLU A 159 6.41 -0.54 -4.43
CA GLU A 159 5.34 -1.44 -4.88
C GLU A 159 5.95 -2.59 -5.66
N VAL A 160 5.64 -3.82 -5.28
CA VAL A 160 5.95 -5.01 -6.08
C VAL A 160 4.73 -5.34 -6.90
N PHE A 161 4.88 -5.36 -8.21
CA PHE A 161 3.79 -5.64 -9.13
C PHE A 161 4.19 -6.70 -10.15
N PHE A 162 3.20 -7.33 -10.74
CA PHE A 162 3.38 -8.33 -11.78
C PHE A 162 2.92 -7.72 -13.12
N PRO A 163 3.80 -7.57 -14.13
CA PRO A 163 3.37 -7.16 -15.45
C PRO A 163 2.32 -8.12 -16.02
N VAL A 164 1.28 -7.59 -16.66
CA VAL A 164 0.14 -8.39 -17.14
C VAL A 164 0.59 -9.52 -18.10
N ALA A 165 1.56 -9.24 -18.97
CA ALA A 165 2.10 -10.25 -19.89
C ALA A 165 2.74 -11.41 -19.12
N ASP A 166 3.63 -11.11 -18.16
CA ASP A 166 4.35 -12.11 -17.36
C ASP A 166 3.37 -12.92 -16.49
N PHE A 167 2.31 -12.25 -15.97
CA PHE A 167 1.25 -12.92 -15.21
C PHE A 167 0.46 -13.92 -16.08
N THR A 168 0.16 -13.55 -17.34
CA THR A 168 -0.52 -14.43 -18.28
C THR A 168 0.33 -15.67 -18.61
N ASP A 169 1.62 -15.45 -18.85
CA ASP A 169 2.57 -16.54 -19.16
C ASP A 169 2.74 -17.48 -17.94
N LEU A 170 2.83 -16.92 -16.73
CA LEU A 170 2.90 -17.72 -15.51
C LEU A 170 1.65 -18.58 -15.33
N ASN A 171 0.45 -18.01 -15.52
CA ASN A 171 -0.80 -18.76 -15.40
C ASN A 171 -0.90 -19.88 -16.44
N ALA A 172 -0.50 -19.63 -17.68
CA ALA A 172 -0.44 -20.67 -18.71
C ALA A 172 0.48 -21.83 -18.29
N ALA A 173 1.67 -21.52 -17.80
CA ALA A 173 2.63 -22.52 -17.32
C ALA A 173 2.10 -23.30 -16.10
N LEU A 174 1.39 -22.66 -15.17
CA LEU A 174 0.78 -23.34 -14.03
C LEU A 174 -0.34 -24.28 -14.46
N ILE A 175 -1.19 -23.87 -15.40
CA ILE A 175 -2.25 -24.72 -15.97
C ILE A 175 -1.64 -25.95 -16.65
N GLU A 176 -0.60 -25.77 -17.47
CA GLU A 176 0.12 -26.88 -18.12
C GLU A 176 0.73 -27.85 -17.09
N ALA A 177 1.19 -27.34 -15.95
CA ALA A 177 1.75 -28.12 -14.85
C ALA A 177 0.67 -28.77 -13.95
N GLY A 178 -0.63 -28.56 -14.23
CA GLY A 178 -1.75 -29.10 -13.45
C GLY A 178 -1.89 -28.44 -12.07
N LYS A 179 -1.51 -27.19 -11.94
CA LYS A 179 -1.57 -26.40 -10.70
C LYS A 179 -2.61 -25.31 -10.78
#